data_461c8fe931fc743d9578b80341f7e6e2
#
_entry.id   461c8fe931fc743d9578b80341f7e6e2
#
_cell.length_a   1.000
_cell.length_b   1.000
_cell.length_c   1.000
_cell.angle_alpha   90.00
_cell.angle_beta   90.00
_cell.angle_gamma   90.00
#
_symmetry.space_group_name_H-M   'P 1'
#
loop_
_entity.id
_entity.type
_entity.pdbx_description
1 polymer ?
#
loop_
_entity_poly.entity_id
_entity_poly.type
_entity_poly.pdbx_seq_one_letter_code
_entity_poly.pdbx_strand_id
1 'polypeptide(L)'
;MSFFEIVLAGILILGPLIAIHEFGHFWVARRCGVKVLTFSIGFGPAIWRRVARDGTEYRIAAIPLGGYVRMLDEREGEVAESLRPFAFNRQPVSARMAIVAAGPLINLLFAVLLYWILFLQPGESLKPIVGRVLAESPAAVAGINPGDEIVRIGDRSVRDWETASYALLDHIGETGNIRLELRSADSQQIRVHEVAIERYLTQASQDPFRELGFSPWSPQIPAVIGMVEPG
;
A
#
# COMPACT_ATOMS: atom_id res chain seq x y z
N MET A 1 -9.95 16.65 -10.51
CA MET A 1 -9.41 15.79 -11.59
C MET A 1 -10.32 15.93 -12.80
N SER A 2 -9.76 16.16 -13.99
CA SER A 2 -10.54 16.19 -15.23
C SER A 2 -10.97 14.78 -15.62
N PHE A 3 -12.02 14.65 -16.43
CA PHE A 3 -12.46 13.36 -16.97
C PHE A 3 -11.31 12.58 -17.66
N PHE A 4 -10.47 13.30 -18.38
CA PHE A 4 -9.30 12.72 -19.06
C PHE A 4 -8.28 12.12 -18.06
N GLU A 5 -7.99 12.81 -16.96
CA GLU A 5 -7.10 12.31 -15.90
C GLU A 5 -7.63 11.03 -15.25
N ILE A 6 -8.95 10.96 -15.02
CA ILE A 6 -9.60 9.76 -14.44
C ILE A 6 -9.47 8.58 -15.40
N VAL A 7 -9.74 8.79 -16.70
CA VAL A 7 -9.63 7.74 -17.71
C VAL A 7 -8.18 7.27 -17.86
N LEU A 8 -7.23 8.21 -17.90
CA LEU A 8 -5.80 7.89 -18.01
C LEU A 8 -5.32 7.11 -16.78
N ALA A 9 -5.69 7.53 -15.57
CA ALA A 9 -5.37 6.82 -14.33
C ALA A 9 -5.95 5.40 -14.33
N GLY A 10 -7.21 5.24 -14.77
CA GLY A 10 -7.84 3.93 -14.92
C GLY A 10 -7.06 3.00 -15.86
N ILE A 11 -6.65 3.49 -17.02
CA ILE A 11 -5.85 2.72 -17.99
C ILE A 11 -4.48 2.34 -17.40
N LEU A 12 -3.82 3.27 -16.70
CA LEU A 12 -2.49 3.03 -16.10
C LEU A 12 -2.53 2.03 -14.95
N ILE A 13 -3.62 1.95 -14.21
CA ILE A 13 -3.78 1.02 -13.09
C ILE A 13 -4.34 -0.33 -13.57
N LEU A 14 -5.45 -0.32 -14.30
CA LEU A 14 -6.13 -1.54 -14.73
C LEU A 14 -5.42 -2.24 -15.88
N GLY A 15 -4.78 -1.49 -16.79
CA GLY A 15 -4.11 -2.06 -17.95
C GLY A 15 -3.05 -3.10 -17.59
N PRO A 16 -2.06 -2.79 -16.73
CA PRO A 16 -1.08 -3.76 -16.26
C PRO A 16 -1.72 -4.94 -15.51
N LEU A 17 -2.72 -4.67 -14.67
CA LEU A 17 -3.41 -5.70 -13.90
C LEU A 17 -4.11 -6.72 -14.82
N ILE A 18 -4.79 -6.24 -15.86
CA ILE A 18 -5.44 -7.07 -16.88
C ILE A 18 -4.39 -7.85 -17.67
N ALA A 19 -3.32 -7.19 -18.11
CA ALA A 19 -2.27 -7.84 -18.88
C ALA A 19 -1.60 -8.99 -18.10
N ILE A 20 -1.34 -8.78 -16.81
CA ILE A 20 -0.78 -9.80 -15.91
C ILE A 20 -1.78 -10.94 -15.70
N HIS A 21 -3.06 -10.64 -15.52
CA HIS A 21 -4.11 -11.64 -15.39
C HIS A 21 -4.18 -12.57 -16.61
N GLU A 22 -4.29 -11.99 -17.81
CA GLU A 22 -4.32 -12.75 -19.06
C GLU A 22 -3.02 -13.53 -19.29
N PHE A 23 -1.89 -12.94 -18.91
CA PHE A 23 -0.60 -13.63 -18.97
C PHE A 23 -0.56 -14.87 -18.07
N GLY A 24 -1.22 -14.84 -16.90
CA GLY A 24 -1.37 -16.01 -16.03
C GLY A 24 -2.04 -17.17 -16.76
N HIS A 25 -3.21 -16.95 -17.36
CA HIS A 25 -3.92 -17.94 -18.17
C HIS A 25 -3.07 -18.43 -19.32
N PHE A 26 -2.46 -17.54 -20.07
CA PHE A 26 -1.59 -17.83 -21.21
C PHE A 26 -0.42 -18.72 -20.83
N TRP A 27 0.30 -18.35 -19.77
CA TRP A 27 1.51 -19.06 -19.36
C TRP A 27 1.21 -20.48 -18.88
N VAL A 28 0.17 -20.64 -18.04
CA VAL A 28 -0.22 -21.95 -17.52
C VAL A 28 -0.82 -22.83 -18.62
N ALA A 29 -1.63 -22.27 -19.53
CA ALA A 29 -2.19 -23.00 -20.67
C ALA A 29 -1.05 -23.64 -21.51
N ARG A 30 -0.02 -22.88 -21.82
CA ARG A 30 1.14 -23.39 -22.56
C ARG A 30 1.91 -24.46 -21.79
N ARG A 31 2.06 -24.30 -20.48
CA ARG A 31 2.72 -25.31 -19.62
C ARG A 31 1.90 -26.62 -19.53
N CYS A 32 0.60 -26.52 -19.62
CA CYS A 32 -0.31 -27.68 -19.68
C CYS A 32 -0.43 -28.29 -21.09
N GLY A 33 0.30 -27.81 -22.08
CA GLY A 33 0.26 -28.32 -23.45
C GLY A 33 -0.93 -27.83 -24.27
N VAL A 34 -1.68 -26.84 -23.82
CA VAL A 34 -2.78 -26.26 -24.57
C VAL A 34 -2.26 -25.30 -25.64
N LYS A 35 -2.76 -25.43 -26.87
CA LYS A 35 -2.44 -24.50 -27.95
C LYS A 35 -3.21 -23.20 -27.76
N VAL A 36 -2.47 -22.11 -27.54
CA VAL A 36 -3.04 -20.75 -27.50
C VAL A 36 -3.10 -20.19 -28.92
N LEU A 37 -4.28 -19.73 -29.31
CA LEU A 37 -4.53 -19.14 -30.63
C LEU A 37 -4.32 -17.62 -30.61
N THR A 38 -4.82 -16.95 -29.58
CA THR A 38 -4.73 -15.50 -29.45
C THR A 38 -4.47 -15.10 -28.00
N PHE A 39 -3.59 -14.14 -27.84
CA PHE A 39 -3.38 -13.40 -26.59
C PHE A 39 -3.67 -11.92 -26.87
N SER A 40 -4.73 -11.38 -26.27
CA SER A 40 -5.18 -10.01 -26.53
C SER A 40 -5.23 -9.20 -25.24
N ILE A 41 -4.62 -8.01 -25.29
CA ILE A 41 -4.83 -6.95 -24.29
C ILE A 41 -5.82 -5.97 -24.92
N GLY A 42 -6.99 -5.83 -24.29
CA GLY A 42 -8.11 -5.06 -24.82
C GLY A 42 -9.08 -5.86 -25.69
N PHE A 43 -10.19 -5.20 -26.01
CA PHE A 43 -11.25 -5.70 -26.88
C PHE A 43 -11.42 -4.86 -28.15
N GLY A 44 -12.12 -5.39 -29.15
CA GLY A 44 -12.44 -4.70 -30.38
C GLY A 44 -11.36 -4.79 -31.47
N PRO A 45 -11.28 -3.80 -32.38
CA PRO A 45 -10.32 -3.82 -33.48
C PRO A 45 -8.89 -3.76 -32.97
N ALA A 46 -8.00 -4.56 -33.59
CA ALA A 46 -6.59 -4.59 -33.22
C ALA A 46 -5.89 -3.32 -33.74
N ILE A 47 -5.27 -2.57 -32.83
CA ILE A 47 -4.37 -1.46 -33.14
C ILE A 47 -3.01 -2.02 -33.57
N TRP A 48 -2.58 -3.10 -32.89
CA TRP A 48 -1.34 -3.80 -33.22
C TRP A 48 -1.55 -5.31 -33.13
N ARG A 49 -0.94 -6.06 -34.05
CA ARG A 49 -0.96 -7.53 -34.07
C ARG A 49 0.37 -8.08 -34.57
N ARG A 50 0.74 -9.23 -34.02
CA ARG A 50 1.91 -10.01 -34.44
C ARG A 50 1.62 -11.48 -34.24
N VAL A 51 1.91 -12.28 -35.26
CA VAL A 51 1.85 -13.74 -35.15
C VAL A 51 3.24 -14.27 -34.86
N ALA A 52 3.39 -15.04 -33.81
CA ALA A 52 4.64 -15.68 -33.42
C ALA A 52 4.88 -16.96 -34.24
N ARG A 53 6.09 -17.53 -34.14
CA ARG A 53 6.47 -18.75 -34.86
C ARG A 53 5.63 -19.98 -34.50
N ASP A 54 5.07 -20.03 -33.30
CA ASP A 54 4.19 -21.11 -32.80
C ASP A 54 2.73 -20.95 -33.25
N GLY A 55 2.44 -19.91 -34.04
CA GLY A 55 1.11 -19.60 -34.56
C GLY A 55 0.24 -18.79 -33.60
N THR A 56 0.70 -18.41 -32.40
CA THR A 56 -0.04 -17.56 -31.47
C THR A 56 -0.09 -16.13 -31.99
N GLU A 57 -1.29 -15.57 -32.09
CA GLU A 57 -1.50 -14.15 -32.43
C GLU A 57 -1.48 -13.30 -31.14
N TYR A 58 -0.54 -12.37 -31.06
CA TYR A 58 -0.50 -11.34 -30.03
C TYR A 58 -1.14 -10.06 -30.57
N ARG A 59 -2.08 -9.48 -29.80
CA ARG A 59 -2.80 -8.26 -30.19
C ARG A 59 -2.93 -7.28 -29.04
N ILE A 60 -2.92 -6.00 -29.43
CA ILE A 60 -3.34 -4.88 -28.60
C ILE A 60 -4.56 -4.29 -29.27
N ALA A 61 -5.69 -4.26 -28.59
CA ALA A 61 -6.95 -3.79 -29.12
C ALA A 61 -7.31 -2.40 -28.63
N ALA A 62 -8.25 -1.74 -29.32
CA ALA A 62 -8.57 -0.33 -29.12
C ALA A 62 -9.26 -0.02 -27.78
N ILE A 63 -9.96 -0.98 -27.18
CA ILE A 63 -10.70 -0.78 -25.93
C ILE A 63 -9.91 -1.42 -24.79
N PRO A 64 -9.22 -0.64 -23.93
CA PRO A 64 -8.33 -1.17 -22.89
C PRO A 64 -9.07 -1.60 -21.61
N LEU A 65 -10.30 -2.08 -21.73
CA LEU A 65 -11.18 -2.48 -20.60
C LEU A 65 -11.22 -4.00 -20.39
N GLY A 66 -10.13 -4.70 -20.68
CA GLY A 66 -10.08 -6.15 -20.51
C GLY A 66 -9.01 -6.78 -21.37
N GLY A 67 -9.09 -8.11 -21.50
CA GLY A 67 -8.24 -8.90 -22.35
C GLY A 67 -8.86 -10.29 -22.54
N TYR A 68 -8.20 -11.14 -23.31
CA TYR A 68 -8.58 -12.54 -23.41
C TYR A 68 -7.45 -13.41 -23.94
N VAL A 69 -7.45 -14.65 -23.50
CA VAL A 69 -6.63 -15.72 -24.04
C VAL A 69 -7.52 -16.71 -24.75
N ARG A 70 -7.46 -16.74 -26.07
CA ARG A 70 -8.18 -17.73 -26.87
C ARG A 70 -7.35 -18.99 -27.01
N MET A 71 -7.88 -20.07 -26.50
CA MET A 71 -7.27 -21.40 -26.55
C MET A 71 -7.94 -22.24 -27.61
N LEU A 72 -7.25 -23.25 -28.11
CA LEU A 72 -7.86 -24.23 -29.00
C LEU A 72 -8.91 -25.05 -28.22
N ASP A 73 -10.15 -25.09 -28.70
CA ASP A 73 -11.23 -25.84 -28.07
C ASP A 73 -12.18 -26.39 -29.17
N GLU A 74 -12.48 -27.68 -29.11
CA GLU A 74 -13.35 -28.33 -30.09
C GLU A 74 -14.83 -27.85 -30.03
N ARG A 75 -15.21 -27.15 -28.95
CA ARG A 75 -16.53 -26.56 -28.79
C ARG A 75 -16.70 -25.25 -29.56
N GLU A 76 -15.61 -24.64 -29.97
CA GLU A 76 -15.60 -23.36 -30.70
C GLU A 76 -15.52 -23.55 -32.23
N GLY A 77 -15.27 -24.77 -32.70
CA GLY A 77 -15.19 -25.09 -34.13
C GLY A 77 -14.48 -26.39 -34.41
N GLU A 78 -14.39 -26.73 -35.70
CA GLU A 78 -13.70 -27.93 -36.14
C GLU A 78 -12.20 -27.85 -35.87
N VAL A 79 -11.64 -28.86 -35.22
CA VAL A 79 -10.23 -28.99 -34.91
C VAL A 79 -9.62 -30.15 -35.69
N ALA A 80 -8.56 -29.86 -36.44
CA ALA A 80 -7.80 -30.88 -37.15
C ALA A 80 -7.36 -31.99 -36.20
N GLU A 81 -7.41 -33.23 -36.62
CA GLU A 81 -7.19 -34.41 -35.79
C GLU A 81 -5.81 -34.40 -35.13
N SER A 82 -4.79 -33.92 -35.83
CA SER A 82 -3.43 -33.74 -35.31
C SER A 82 -3.31 -32.69 -34.20
N LEU A 83 -4.26 -31.77 -34.07
CA LEU A 83 -4.26 -30.69 -33.06
C LEU A 83 -5.18 -30.99 -31.86
N ARG A 84 -6.06 -31.99 -31.95
CA ARG A 84 -6.99 -32.36 -30.86
C ARG A 84 -6.32 -32.62 -29.52
N PRO A 85 -5.13 -33.26 -29.43
CA PRO A 85 -4.46 -33.45 -28.15
C PRO A 85 -4.09 -32.15 -27.42
N PHE A 86 -4.00 -31.05 -28.16
CA PHE A 86 -3.64 -29.71 -27.63
C PHE A 86 -4.87 -28.83 -27.35
N ALA A 87 -6.11 -29.38 -27.51
CA ALA A 87 -7.33 -28.67 -27.21
C ALA A 87 -7.57 -28.59 -25.70
N PHE A 88 -8.05 -27.42 -25.22
CA PHE A 88 -8.34 -27.17 -23.81
C PHE A 88 -9.34 -28.17 -23.22
N ASN A 89 -10.43 -28.48 -23.97
CA ASN A 89 -11.45 -29.42 -23.52
C ASN A 89 -10.94 -30.85 -23.38
N ARG A 90 -9.82 -31.21 -24.03
CA ARG A 90 -9.18 -32.53 -23.95
C ARG A 90 -8.22 -32.66 -22.78
N GLN A 91 -7.85 -31.55 -22.14
CA GLN A 91 -6.93 -31.59 -21.01
C GLN A 91 -7.61 -32.18 -19.75
N PRO A 92 -6.83 -32.81 -18.87
CA PRO A 92 -7.35 -33.31 -17.60
C PRO A 92 -7.95 -32.16 -16.77
N VAL A 93 -8.91 -32.49 -15.90
CA VAL A 93 -9.63 -31.48 -15.09
C VAL A 93 -8.68 -30.62 -14.29
N SER A 94 -7.62 -31.22 -13.70
CA SER A 94 -6.59 -30.50 -12.93
C SER A 94 -5.88 -29.43 -13.75
N ALA A 95 -5.51 -29.74 -15.01
CA ALA A 95 -4.88 -28.77 -15.90
C ALA A 95 -5.86 -27.61 -16.25
N ARG A 96 -7.11 -27.94 -16.55
CA ARG A 96 -8.15 -26.92 -16.82
C ARG A 96 -8.40 -26.02 -15.62
N MET A 97 -8.48 -26.61 -14.42
CA MET A 97 -8.59 -25.84 -13.18
C MET A 97 -7.37 -24.94 -12.94
N ALA A 98 -6.16 -25.46 -13.15
CA ALA A 98 -4.93 -24.68 -13.02
C ALA A 98 -4.92 -23.50 -13.99
N ILE A 99 -5.33 -23.69 -15.25
CA ILE A 99 -5.42 -22.64 -16.26
C ILE A 99 -6.43 -21.56 -15.83
N VAL A 100 -7.62 -21.96 -15.39
CA VAL A 100 -8.66 -20.99 -14.97
C VAL A 100 -8.25 -20.24 -13.70
N ALA A 101 -7.61 -20.90 -12.74
CA ALA A 101 -7.15 -20.27 -11.52
C ALA A 101 -5.90 -19.37 -11.71
N ALA A 102 -5.15 -19.56 -12.80
CA ALA A 102 -3.87 -18.88 -13.01
C ALA A 102 -3.99 -17.35 -13.10
N GLY A 103 -5.03 -16.84 -13.74
CA GLY A 103 -5.26 -15.39 -13.84
C GLY A 103 -5.46 -14.72 -12.47
N PRO A 104 -6.46 -15.15 -11.67
CA PRO A 104 -6.63 -14.61 -10.32
C PRO A 104 -5.42 -14.80 -9.41
N LEU A 105 -4.76 -15.96 -9.47
CA LEU A 105 -3.61 -16.25 -8.63
C LEU A 105 -2.40 -15.35 -8.95
N ILE A 106 -2.12 -15.09 -10.22
CA ILE A 106 -0.99 -14.21 -10.57
C ILE A 106 -1.28 -12.76 -10.15
N ASN A 107 -2.53 -12.32 -10.20
CA ASN A 107 -2.92 -11.00 -9.67
C ASN A 107 -2.72 -10.92 -8.15
N LEU A 108 -3.06 -11.98 -7.43
CA LEU A 108 -2.79 -12.05 -5.98
C LEU A 108 -1.29 -11.99 -5.70
N LEU A 109 -0.48 -12.76 -6.42
CA LEU A 109 0.99 -12.72 -6.29
C LEU A 109 1.55 -11.33 -6.63
N PHE A 110 1.00 -10.68 -7.66
CA PHE A 110 1.39 -9.33 -8.04
C PHE A 110 1.03 -8.31 -6.96
N ALA A 111 -0.15 -8.42 -6.35
CA ALA A 111 -0.55 -7.58 -5.22
C ALA A 111 0.40 -7.76 -4.02
N VAL A 112 0.74 -9.00 -3.66
CA VAL A 112 1.72 -9.28 -2.60
C VAL A 112 3.08 -8.67 -2.93
N LEU A 113 3.54 -8.78 -4.17
CA LEU A 113 4.79 -8.17 -4.62
C LEU A 113 4.78 -6.64 -4.49
N LEU A 114 3.67 -5.99 -4.91
CA LEU A 114 3.53 -4.54 -4.79
C LEU A 114 3.52 -4.08 -3.33
N TYR A 115 2.79 -4.77 -2.46
CA TYR A 115 2.81 -4.48 -1.03
C TYR A 115 4.21 -4.69 -0.43
N TRP A 116 4.89 -5.76 -0.83
CA TRP A 116 6.25 -5.99 -0.37
C TRP A 116 7.21 -4.86 -0.76
N ILE A 117 7.14 -4.39 -2.01
CA ILE A 117 7.91 -3.23 -2.49
C ILE A 117 7.54 -1.97 -1.70
N LEU A 118 6.24 -1.75 -1.44
CA LEU A 118 5.76 -0.59 -0.68
C LEU A 118 6.32 -0.60 0.76
N PHE A 119 6.34 -1.76 1.41
CA PHE A 119 6.88 -1.89 2.77
C PHE A 119 8.42 -1.82 2.85
N LEU A 120 9.12 -1.99 1.72
CA LEU A 120 10.56 -1.74 1.66
C LEU A 120 10.91 -0.26 1.62
N GLN A 121 9.95 0.60 1.26
CA GLN A 121 10.16 2.04 1.31
C GLN A 121 10.08 2.49 2.77
N PRO A 122 11.09 3.26 3.26
CA PRO A 122 10.97 3.87 4.57
C PRO A 122 9.75 4.79 4.56
N GLY A 123 8.77 4.50 5.41
CA GLY A 123 7.61 5.37 5.57
C GLY A 123 8.06 6.79 5.93
N GLU A 124 7.41 7.79 5.36
CA GLU A 124 7.57 9.17 5.83
C GLU A 124 7.02 9.22 7.26
N SER A 125 7.90 9.07 8.24
CA SER A 125 7.54 9.23 9.65
C SER A 125 7.64 10.69 10.04
N LEU A 126 6.59 11.23 10.62
CA LEU A 126 6.61 12.58 11.16
C LEU A 126 7.54 12.60 12.38
N LYS A 127 8.52 13.49 12.35
CA LYS A 127 9.40 13.71 13.49
C LYS A 127 8.58 14.01 14.75
N PRO A 128 8.97 13.49 15.90
CA PRO A 128 8.25 13.67 17.15
C PRO A 128 8.55 15.05 17.76
N ILE A 129 8.07 16.10 17.10
CA ILE A 129 8.23 17.49 17.51
C ILE A 129 7.08 17.88 18.43
N VAL A 130 7.40 18.37 19.62
CA VAL A 130 6.44 18.89 20.58
C VAL A 130 5.71 20.09 19.99
N GLY A 131 4.39 20.05 19.96
CA GLY A 131 3.59 21.14 19.45
C GLY A 131 3.17 22.09 20.55
N ARG A 132 2.11 21.75 21.28
CA ARG A 132 1.59 22.57 22.37
C ARG A 132 1.93 21.95 23.72
N VAL A 133 2.42 22.75 24.66
CA VAL A 133 2.60 22.36 26.05
C VAL A 133 1.57 23.07 26.91
N LEU A 134 0.86 22.32 27.75
CA LEU A 134 -0.15 22.85 28.66
C LEU A 134 0.52 23.50 29.88
N ALA A 135 0.07 24.67 30.25
CA ALA A 135 0.57 25.32 31.46
C ALA A 135 0.33 24.43 32.70
N GLU A 136 1.26 24.49 33.66
CA GLU A 136 1.21 23.71 34.90
C GLU A 136 1.22 22.20 34.75
N SER A 137 1.42 21.67 33.52
CA SER A 137 1.55 20.24 33.27
C SER A 137 2.91 19.69 33.68
N PRO A 138 3.02 18.36 33.86
CA PRO A 138 4.32 17.71 34.11
C PRO A 138 5.38 18.09 33.09
N ALA A 139 5.04 18.17 31.81
CA ALA A 139 5.94 18.60 30.74
C ALA A 139 6.41 20.05 30.90
N ALA A 140 5.49 20.96 31.25
CA ALA A 140 5.83 22.38 31.49
C ALA A 140 6.77 22.53 32.70
N VAL A 141 6.47 21.83 33.78
CA VAL A 141 7.32 21.83 35.01
C VAL A 141 8.71 21.24 34.70
N ALA A 142 8.81 20.24 33.86
CA ALA A 142 10.06 19.65 33.39
C ALA A 142 10.82 20.54 32.40
N GLY A 143 10.25 21.69 31.97
CA GLY A 143 10.91 22.65 31.07
C GLY A 143 10.92 22.22 29.61
N ILE A 144 9.94 21.41 29.16
CA ILE A 144 9.75 21.06 27.78
C ILE A 144 9.09 22.22 27.05
N ASN A 145 9.57 22.55 25.85
CA ASN A 145 9.06 23.68 25.07
C ASN A 145 8.48 23.24 23.73
N PRO A 146 7.52 24.00 23.19
CA PRO A 146 7.09 23.82 21.82
C PRO A 146 8.24 23.90 20.83
N GLY A 147 8.29 22.97 19.86
CA GLY A 147 9.36 22.85 18.87
C GLY A 147 10.49 21.91 19.25
N ASP A 148 10.56 21.45 20.48
CA ASP A 148 11.56 20.45 20.89
C ASP A 148 11.27 19.10 20.21
N GLU A 149 12.31 18.42 19.71
CA GLU A 149 12.22 17.09 19.09
C GLU A 149 12.57 16.01 20.13
N ILE A 150 11.70 15.05 20.32
CA ILE A 150 11.94 13.91 21.23
C ILE A 150 12.92 12.95 20.58
N VAL A 151 14.08 12.73 21.20
CA VAL A 151 15.13 11.84 20.68
C VAL A 151 15.14 10.50 21.39
N ARG A 152 14.80 10.50 22.70
CA ARG A 152 14.79 9.29 23.54
C ARG A 152 13.78 9.42 24.65
N ILE A 153 13.16 8.29 25.00
CA ILE A 153 12.30 8.13 26.18
C ILE A 153 12.80 6.92 26.96
N GLY A 154 13.23 7.14 28.21
CA GLY A 154 13.91 6.10 28.98
C GLY A 154 15.12 5.57 28.21
N ASP A 155 15.17 4.27 27.99
CA ASP A 155 16.24 3.60 27.24
C ASP A 155 15.97 3.47 25.73
N ARG A 156 14.78 3.84 25.26
CA ARG A 156 14.38 3.71 23.86
C ARG A 156 14.68 4.95 23.03
N SER A 157 15.35 4.77 21.90
CA SER A 157 15.48 5.80 20.86
C SER A 157 14.13 6.03 20.18
N VAL A 158 13.79 7.29 19.96
CA VAL A 158 12.55 7.74 19.32
C VAL A 158 12.88 8.39 17.98
N ARG A 159 12.16 7.96 16.92
CA ARG A 159 12.31 8.48 15.56
C ARG A 159 11.05 9.14 15.03
N ASP A 160 9.92 8.73 15.58
CA ASP A 160 8.58 9.15 15.17
C ASP A 160 7.60 9.03 16.34
N TRP A 161 6.38 9.50 16.13
CA TRP A 161 5.34 9.50 17.15
C TRP A 161 4.89 8.09 17.56
N GLU A 162 4.99 7.12 16.64
CA GLU A 162 4.65 5.72 16.94
C GLU A 162 5.65 5.12 17.92
N THR A 163 6.94 5.27 17.66
CA THR A 163 8.01 4.82 18.58
C THR A 163 8.00 5.58 19.90
N ALA A 164 7.61 6.87 19.90
CA ALA A 164 7.41 7.64 21.12
C ALA A 164 6.26 7.08 21.95
N SER A 165 5.14 6.75 21.31
CA SER A 165 3.98 6.13 21.99
C SER A 165 4.37 4.80 22.62
N TYR A 166 5.03 3.90 21.88
CA TYR A 166 5.46 2.61 22.42
C TYR A 166 6.43 2.77 23.60
N ALA A 167 7.34 3.74 23.55
CA ALA A 167 8.26 3.99 24.65
C ALA A 167 7.55 4.48 25.92
N LEU A 168 6.48 5.27 25.76
CA LEU A 168 5.68 5.74 26.90
C LEU A 168 4.79 4.64 27.50
N LEU A 169 4.32 3.68 26.67
CA LEU A 169 3.52 2.56 27.14
C LEU A 169 4.30 1.62 28.08
N ASP A 170 5.63 1.60 28.03
CA ASP A 170 6.44 0.83 28.97
C ASP A 170 6.28 1.33 30.42
N HIS A 171 5.83 2.58 30.62
CA HIS A 171 5.66 3.22 31.93
C HIS A 171 4.22 3.16 32.48
N ILE A 172 3.33 2.33 31.88
CA ILE A 172 1.93 2.21 32.33
C ILE A 172 1.85 1.79 33.81
N GLY A 173 1.11 2.55 34.59
CA GLY A 173 0.90 2.32 36.02
C GLY A 173 2.03 2.77 36.92
N GLU A 174 3.14 3.25 36.37
CA GLU A 174 4.29 3.71 37.14
C GLU A 174 4.00 5.05 37.83
N THR A 175 4.70 5.26 38.95
CA THR A 175 4.81 6.55 39.66
C THR A 175 6.28 6.85 39.85
N GLY A 176 6.71 8.02 39.45
CA GLY A 176 8.13 8.42 39.49
C GLY A 176 8.44 9.46 38.43
N ASN A 177 9.58 9.32 37.76
CA ASN A 177 10.00 10.21 36.70
C ASN A 177 10.28 9.44 35.40
N ILE A 178 9.77 9.94 34.28
CA ILE A 178 10.15 9.49 32.95
C ILE A 178 11.28 10.40 32.45
N ARG A 179 12.41 9.81 32.06
CA ARG A 179 13.52 10.51 31.45
C ARG A 179 13.27 10.70 29.96
N LEU A 180 13.25 11.97 29.54
CA LEU A 180 13.10 12.37 28.14
C LEU A 180 14.39 13.11 27.70
N GLU A 181 14.98 12.66 26.57
CA GLU A 181 16.03 13.40 25.91
C GLU A 181 15.43 14.17 24.74
N LEU A 182 15.50 15.48 24.79
CA LEU A 182 14.90 16.36 23.78
C LEU A 182 16.00 17.18 23.09
N ARG A 183 15.88 17.31 21.77
CA ARG A 183 16.69 18.25 21.00
C ARG A 183 15.96 19.59 20.95
N SER A 184 16.56 20.61 21.56
CA SER A 184 15.98 21.95 21.58
C SER A 184 15.86 22.54 20.17
N ALA A 185 14.72 23.15 19.88
CA ALA A 185 14.47 23.83 18.61
C ALA A 185 15.48 24.94 18.33
N ASP A 186 15.85 25.73 19.37
CA ASP A 186 16.69 26.90 19.24
C ASP A 186 18.20 26.57 19.13
N SER A 187 18.66 25.66 19.99
CA SER A 187 20.11 25.40 20.12
C SER A 187 20.60 24.12 19.49
N GLN A 188 19.67 23.25 19.03
CA GLN A 188 19.96 21.90 18.52
C GLN A 188 20.70 20.99 19.53
N GLN A 189 20.81 21.43 20.78
CA GLN A 189 21.45 20.65 21.84
C GLN A 189 20.44 19.64 22.41
N ILE A 190 20.93 18.45 22.73
CA ILE A 190 20.15 17.46 23.45
C ILE A 190 20.20 17.75 24.94
N ARG A 191 19.04 17.89 25.57
CA ARG A 191 18.85 18.09 26.99
C ARG A 191 18.05 16.98 27.59
N VAL A 192 18.36 16.63 28.81
CA VAL A 192 17.62 15.63 29.59
C VAL A 192 16.59 16.34 30.44
N HIS A 193 15.36 15.87 30.34
CA HIS A 193 14.22 16.33 31.14
C HIS A 193 13.64 15.16 31.92
N GLU A 194 13.37 15.33 33.19
CA GLU A 194 12.70 14.36 34.02
C GLU A 194 11.26 14.81 34.26
N VAL A 195 10.31 14.04 33.69
CA VAL A 195 8.89 14.35 33.77
C VAL A 195 8.27 13.51 34.87
N ALA A 196 7.74 14.16 35.90
CA ALA A 196 7.08 13.50 37.01
C ALA A 196 5.74 12.90 36.55
N ILE A 197 5.50 11.65 36.92
CA ILE A 197 4.28 10.91 36.65
C ILE A 197 3.73 10.29 37.92
N GLU A 198 2.40 10.20 38.01
CA GLU A 198 1.73 9.52 39.10
C GLU A 198 0.66 8.58 38.51
N ARG A 199 0.82 7.25 38.73
CA ARG A 199 -0.09 6.22 38.23
C ARG A 199 -0.39 6.40 36.72
N TYR A 200 0.65 6.56 35.93
CA TYR A 200 0.59 6.93 34.52
C TYR A 200 -0.27 5.95 33.69
N LEU A 201 -1.15 6.47 32.84
CA LEU A 201 -2.01 5.71 31.92
C LEU A 201 -2.84 4.57 32.57
N THR A 202 -3.38 4.81 33.76
CA THR A 202 -4.19 3.80 34.46
C THR A 202 -5.61 3.66 33.91
N GLN A 203 -6.06 4.60 33.08
CA GLN A 203 -7.38 4.56 32.43
C GLN A 203 -7.23 4.26 30.94
N ALA A 204 -7.98 3.30 30.43
CA ALA A 204 -7.86 2.76 29.06
C ALA A 204 -8.11 3.77 27.90
N SER A 205 -8.60 4.99 28.19
CA SER A 205 -8.90 6.01 27.19
C SER A 205 -7.93 7.21 27.23
N GLN A 206 -6.85 7.12 27.98
CA GLN A 206 -5.89 8.23 28.11
C GLN A 206 -4.90 8.25 26.96
N ASP A 207 -4.71 9.46 26.39
CA ASP A 207 -3.65 9.72 25.42
C ASP A 207 -2.33 9.92 26.19
N PRO A 208 -1.27 9.13 25.90
CA PRO A 208 0.01 9.18 26.65
C PRO A 208 0.66 10.55 26.62
N PHE A 209 0.58 11.28 25.53
CA PHE A 209 1.18 12.60 25.43
C PHE A 209 0.37 13.66 26.20
N ARG A 210 -0.94 13.52 26.16
CA ARG A 210 -1.87 14.45 26.81
C ARG A 210 -1.78 14.37 28.34
N GLU A 211 -1.51 13.19 28.87
CA GLU A 211 -1.30 13.02 30.32
C GLU A 211 -0.01 13.67 30.80
N LEU A 212 1.05 13.65 29.99
CA LEU A 212 2.26 14.41 30.25
C LEU A 212 2.07 15.92 30.03
N GLY A 213 1.03 16.32 29.32
CA GLY A 213 0.64 17.71 29.11
C GLY A 213 1.19 18.35 27.85
N PHE A 214 1.52 17.56 26.82
CA PHE A 214 1.84 18.10 25.52
C PHE A 214 1.12 17.38 24.38
N SER A 215 1.13 17.97 23.21
CA SER A 215 0.56 17.37 22.00
C SER A 215 1.60 17.37 20.86
N PRO A 216 1.45 16.48 19.88
CA PRO A 216 2.22 16.53 18.64
C PRO A 216 2.11 17.89 17.96
N TRP A 217 3.20 18.32 17.35
CA TRP A 217 3.16 19.50 16.49
C TRP A 217 2.28 19.22 15.27
N SER A 218 1.39 20.12 14.97
CA SER A 218 0.57 20.11 13.76
C SER A 218 0.61 21.48 13.09
N PRO A 219 0.70 21.54 11.75
CA PRO A 219 0.63 22.81 11.04
C PRO A 219 -0.73 23.47 11.28
N GLN A 220 -0.71 24.75 11.63
CA GLN A 220 -1.96 25.53 11.72
C GLN A 220 -2.43 25.83 10.31
N ILE A 221 -3.35 25.03 9.80
CA ILE A 221 -4.00 25.27 8.52
C ILE A 221 -5.16 26.21 8.81
N PRO A 222 -5.14 27.47 8.29
CA PRO A 222 -6.28 28.38 8.45
C PRO A 222 -7.52 27.77 7.76
N ALA A 223 -8.66 27.82 8.43
CA ALA A 223 -9.93 27.41 7.83
C ALA A 223 -10.30 28.41 6.72
N VAL A 224 -9.96 28.06 5.48
CA VAL A 224 -10.34 28.85 4.29
C VAL A 224 -11.58 28.21 3.68
N ILE A 225 -12.69 28.96 3.65
CA ILE A 225 -13.90 28.54 2.94
C ILE A 225 -13.62 28.68 1.45
N GLY A 226 -13.46 27.56 0.73
CA GLY A 226 -13.10 27.54 -0.69
C GLY A 226 -14.25 27.92 -1.63
N MET A 227 -15.51 27.55 -1.28
CA MET A 227 -16.70 27.86 -2.08
C MET A 227 -17.93 27.78 -1.20
N VAL A 228 -18.82 28.75 -1.38
CA VAL A 228 -20.19 28.73 -0.82
C VAL A 228 -21.11 28.56 -2.02
N GLU A 229 -21.84 27.46 -2.11
CA GLU A 229 -22.90 27.33 -3.11
C GLU A 229 -24.04 28.29 -2.76
N PRO A 230 -24.50 29.12 -3.70
CA PRO A 230 -25.69 29.93 -3.47
C PRO A 230 -26.89 29.00 -3.36
N GLY A 231 -27.67 29.15 -2.27
CA GLY A 231 -28.92 28.41 -2.00
C GLY A 231 -30.05 28.75 -2.99
#